data_4f4f876fa7997b4bf4fd23653c209e0e
#
_entry.id   4f4f876fa7997b4bf4fd23653c209e0e
#
_cell.length_a   1.000
_cell.length_b   1.000
_cell.length_c   1.000
_cell.angle_alpha   90.00
_cell.angle_beta   90.00
_cell.angle_gamma   90.00
#
_symmetry.space_group_name_H-M   'P 1'
#
loop_
_entity.id
_entity.type
_entity.pdbx_description
1 polymer ?
#
loop_
_entity_poly.entity_id
_entity_poly.type
_entity_poly.pdbx_seq_one_letter_code
_entity_poly.pdbx_strand_id
1 'polypeptide(L)'
;MLPFCQDTGTAIIHGEKGQHVWTGFCDEEAISKGVYDTYTQEALRYSQNAPLSMYEEVNTKCNLPAQIDIEATEGMEYKFLCVVKGGGSANKSYLYQETKAVLNPQKLVPYLIDKMKSLGTAACPPYHIAFVIGGTSAERTMLTVKLASCHFYDDLPTTGDETGRAFRDLELEQKLFEEACKIGLGAQFGGKYMAHDIRVIRLPRHGASCPIGMGVSCSADRNVKCKIDRDGLWIEKLDDNPASLIPEELRKPGDAGGISINLDQPMKDVLAELSKHPVSTRVSLTGTIIVARDIAHAKWKERFERGEGLPDYLLKHPVLYAGPAKTPEGYACGSMGPTTANRMDPYVDLFQSQGGSMVMIAKGNRTQAVTDACQKHGGFYLGTIGGVAAVLSSDAIKSIECIEYPELGMEAVYQIRVENFPAFILVDDKGNDFFKQLKPWKVEVKPCCQAK
;
A
#
# COMPACT_ATOMS: atom_id res chain seq x y z
N MET A 1 4.54 -18.12 10.94
CA MET A 1 3.76 -17.89 9.69
C MET A 1 4.25 -16.61 9.04
N LEU A 2 4.25 -16.49 7.70
CA LEU A 2 4.56 -15.25 7.00
C LEU A 2 3.36 -14.28 7.07
N PRO A 3 3.54 -13.01 7.46
CA PRO A 3 2.48 -12.01 7.31
C PRO A 3 2.17 -11.79 5.82
N PHE A 4 0.89 -11.59 5.51
CA PHE A 4 0.41 -11.47 4.11
C PHE A 4 1.16 -10.37 3.33
N CYS A 5 1.39 -9.22 3.95
CA CYS A 5 2.15 -8.11 3.39
C CYS A 5 3.36 -7.80 4.27
N GLN A 6 4.50 -7.38 3.68
CA GLN A 6 5.68 -6.95 4.43
C GLN A 6 5.44 -5.69 5.25
N ASP A 7 4.59 -4.80 4.77
CA ASP A 7 4.17 -3.62 5.54
C ASP A 7 3.07 -4.03 6.51
N THR A 8 3.48 -4.46 7.70
CA THR A 8 2.56 -4.90 8.74
C THR A 8 1.87 -3.74 9.46
N GLY A 9 2.11 -2.51 8.99
CA GLY A 9 1.31 -1.33 9.24
C GLY A 9 1.49 -0.69 10.61
N THR A 10 0.80 0.43 10.79
CA THR A 10 0.55 1.06 12.07
C THR A 10 -0.71 0.45 12.68
N ALA A 11 -0.63 0.02 13.95
CA ALA A 11 -1.80 -0.43 14.68
C ALA A 11 -2.70 0.75 15.03
N ILE A 12 -3.97 0.65 14.66
CA ILE A 12 -5.01 1.66 14.93
C ILE A 12 -6.17 0.93 15.59
N ILE A 13 -6.54 1.36 16.77
CA ILE A 13 -7.64 0.80 17.53
C ILE A 13 -8.68 1.90 17.76
N HIS A 14 -9.85 1.71 17.15
CA HIS A 14 -11.01 2.54 17.42
C HIS A 14 -11.96 1.78 18.34
N GLY A 15 -12.19 2.32 19.55
CA GLY A 15 -13.01 1.72 20.59
C GLY A 15 -14.30 2.51 20.83
N GLU A 16 -15.43 1.82 20.93
CA GLU A 16 -16.70 2.35 21.42
C GLU A 16 -16.96 1.75 22.80
N LYS A 17 -16.66 2.54 23.86
CA LYS A 17 -16.80 2.11 25.26
C LYS A 17 -18.16 2.50 25.83
N GLY A 18 -18.99 1.52 26.12
CA GLY A 18 -20.26 1.74 26.81
C GLY A 18 -20.06 2.43 28.15
N GLN A 19 -20.89 3.44 28.45
CA GLN A 19 -20.76 4.27 29.66
C GLN A 19 -20.84 3.51 30.98
N HIS A 20 -21.33 2.27 30.96
CA HIS A 20 -21.40 1.40 32.13
C HIS A 20 -20.28 0.34 32.16
N VAL A 21 -19.29 0.42 31.26
CA VAL A 21 -18.14 -0.48 31.25
C VAL A 21 -17.04 0.05 32.15
N TRP A 22 -16.68 -0.73 33.15
CA TRP A 22 -15.58 -0.44 34.06
C TRP A 22 -14.50 -1.52 33.89
N THR A 23 -13.33 -1.13 33.38
CA THR A 23 -12.19 -2.03 33.14
C THR A 23 -11.25 -2.17 34.33
N GLY A 24 -11.24 -1.20 35.24
CA GLY A 24 -10.41 -1.22 36.45
C GLY A 24 -8.93 -0.88 36.24
N PHE A 25 -8.54 -0.53 35.01
CA PHE A 25 -7.15 -0.16 34.64
C PHE A 25 -7.16 0.83 33.47
N CYS A 26 -5.96 1.28 33.05
CA CYS A 26 -5.81 2.15 31.89
C CYS A 26 -5.98 1.37 30.59
N ASP A 27 -7.03 1.67 29.82
CA ASP A 27 -7.35 0.98 28.58
C ASP A 27 -6.24 1.17 27.53
N GLU A 28 -5.70 2.40 27.42
CA GLU A 28 -4.62 2.71 26.48
C GLU A 28 -3.36 1.89 26.77
N GLU A 29 -3.00 1.74 28.05
CA GLU A 29 -1.83 0.94 28.45
C GLU A 29 -2.04 -0.53 28.13
N ALA A 30 -3.22 -1.08 28.41
CA ALA A 30 -3.53 -2.47 28.12
C ALA A 30 -3.54 -2.78 26.61
N ILE A 31 -4.12 -1.89 25.80
CA ILE A 31 -4.14 -2.02 24.33
C ILE A 31 -2.70 -1.88 23.79
N SER A 32 -1.94 -0.90 24.25
CA SER A 32 -0.54 -0.70 23.86
C SER A 32 0.30 -1.94 24.17
N LYS A 33 0.08 -2.57 25.34
CA LYS A 33 0.74 -3.82 25.69
C LYS A 33 0.40 -4.95 24.71
N GLY A 34 -0.85 -5.08 24.34
CA GLY A 34 -1.29 -6.08 23.34
C GLY A 34 -0.61 -5.86 21.98
N VAL A 35 -0.50 -4.61 21.54
CA VAL A 35 0.23 -4.25 20.31
C VAL A 35 1.72 -4.58 20.45
N TYR A 36 2.35 -4.20 21.56
CA TYR A 36 3.75 -4.52 21.84
C TYR A 36 4.02 -6.03 21.80
N ASP A 37 3.23 -6.81 22.51
CA ASP A 37 3.38 -8.26 22.59
C ASP A 37 3.26 -8.90 21.20
N THR A 38 2.24 -8.49 20.43
CA THR A 38 2.02 -8.99 19.08
C THR A 38 3.19 -8.69 18.15
N TYR A 39 3.64 -7.45 18.09
CA TYR A 39 4.73 -7.07 17.17
C TYR A 39 6.10 -7.61 17.59
N THR A 40 6.33 -7.85 18.88
CA THR A 40 7.61 -8.39 19.35
C THR A 40 7.70 -9.91 19.29
N GLN A 41 6.58 -10.62 19.49
CA GLN A 41 6.54 -12.07 19.50
C GLN A 41 6.32 -12.67 18.10
N GLU A 42 5.57 -11.99 17.23
CA GLU A 42 5.26 -12.48 15.90
C GLU A 42 6.28 -12.01 14.84
N ALA A 43 6.25 -12.63 13.67
CA ALA A 43 7.12 -12.29 12.54
C ALA A 43 6.69 -10.98 11.82
N LEU A 44 6.37 -9.93 12.58
CA LEU A 44 5.90 -8.64 12.07
C LEU A 44 7.05 -7.65 11.95
N ARG A 45 6.95 -6.74 11.00
CA ARG A 45 7.94 -5.69 10.76
C ARG A 45 7.68 -4.48 11.66
N TYR A 46 8.73 -3.94 12.29
CA TYR A 46 8.67 -2.68 13.00
C TYR A 46 8.73 -1.51 12.01
N SER A 47 7.68 -0.71 11.93
CA SER A 47 7.57 0.39 10.97
C SER A 47 7.39 1.76 11.63
N GLN A 48 7.38 1.84 12.96
CA GLN A 48 7.25 3.09 13.69
C GLN A 48 8.62 3.67 14.04
N ASN A 49 8.78 4.96 13.79
CA ASN A 49 9.96 5.72 14.17
C ASN A 49 9.60 6.70 15.28
N ALA A 50 10.49 6.82 16.26
CA ALA A 50 10.42 7.82 17.30
C ALA A 50 11.30 9.02 16.90
N PRO A 51 10.78 10.26 16.97
CA PRO A 51 11.58 11.45 16.74
C PRO A 51 12.49 11.70 17.96
N LEU A 52 13.79 11.81 17.72
CA LEU A 52 14.78 12.23 18.71
C LEU A 52 14.98 13.75 18.68
N SER A 53 14.82 14.34 17.52
CA SER A 53 14.83 15.79 17.28
C SER A 53 13.89 16.09 16.10
N MET A 54 13.90 17.34 15.61
CA MET A 54 13.17 17.68 14.38
C MET A 54 13.69 16.94 13.15
N TYR A 55 14.92 16.48 13.15
CA TYR A 55 15.63 15.92 12.00
C TYR A 55 16.13 14.49 12.22
N GLU A 56 16.12 14.00 13.45
CA GLU A 56 16.65 12.69 13.81
C GLU A 56 15.53 11.76 14.29
N GLU A 57 15.54 10.54 13.78
CA GLU A 57 14.57 9.50 14.12
C GLU A 57 15.25 8.18 14.44
N VAL A 58 14.62 7.38 15.26
CA VAL A 58 15.03 5.99 15.56
C VAL A 58 13.85 5.06 15.47
N ASN A 59 14.04 3.86 14.92
CA ASN A 59 13.00 2.84 14.91
C ASN A 59 12.69 2.37 16.33
N THR A 60 11.42 2.33 16.71
CA THR A 60 10.98 2.00 18.06
C THR A 60 11.18 0.54 18.47
N LYS A 61 11.43 -0.35 17.49
CA LYS A 61 11.65 -1.81 17.66
C LYS A 61 10.53 -2.55 18.40
N CYS A 62 9.34 -1.98 18.43
CA CYS A 62 8.13 -2.57 19.02
C CYS A 62 6.83 -2.12 18.31
N ASN A 63 6.96 -1.28 17.30
CA ASN A 63 5.84 -0.70 16.52
C ASN A 63 4.87 0.17 17.35
N LEU A 64 5.27 0.64 18.53
CA LEU A 64 4.56 1.68 19.27
C LEU A 64 5.11 3.08 18.90
N PRO A 65 4.31 4.15 19.10
CA PRO A 65 2.95 4.14 19.62
C PRO A 65 1.93 3.62 18.60
N ALA A 66 0.87 2.98 19.10
CA ALA A 66 -0.34 2.74 18.36
C ALA A 66 -1.22 4.00 18.34
N GLN A 67 -2.09 4.14 17.34
CA GLN A 67 -3.18 5.11 17.44
C GLN A 67 -4.36 4.46 18.17
N ILE A 68 -4.79 5.04 19.28
CA ILE A 68 -5.87 4.53 20.11
C ILE A 68 -6.89 5.66 20.32
N ASP A 69 -8.07 5.48 19.74
CA ASP A 69 -9.18 6.41 19.83
C ASP A 69 -10.36 5.70 20.51
N ILE A 70 -10.78 6.14 21.71
CA ILE A 70 -11.89 5.54 22.45
C ILE A 70 -12.99 6.58 22.58
N GLU A 71 -14.14 6.28 22.00
CA GLU A 71 -15.36 7.10 22.08
C GLU A 71 -16.32 6.52 23.12
N ALA A 72 -16.98 7.37 23.88
CA ALA A 72 -18.03 6.97 24.80
C ALA A 72 -19.33 6.71 24.04
N THR A 73 -20.01 5.61 24.39
CA THR A 73 -21.31 5.24 23.83
C THR A 73 -22.27 4.78 24.93
N GLU A 74 -23.51 4.56 24.62
CA GLU A 74 -24.47 4.00 25.57
C GLU A 74 -24.24 2.50 25.77
N GLY A 75 -24.62 2.00 26.95
CA GLY A 75 -24.71 0.57 27.22
C GLY A 75 -23.53 -0.03 27.98
N MET A 76 -23.39 -1.35 27.88
CA MET A 76 -22.48 -2.20 28.65
C MET A 76 -21.51 -3.00 27.78
N GLU A 77 -21.43 -2.68 26.49
CA GLU A 77 -20.51 -3.32 25.56
C GLU A 77 -19.28 -2.45 25.32
N TYR A 78 -18.15 -3.08 25.08
CA TYR A 78 -16.94 -2.42 24.60
C TYR A 78 -16.59 -3.00 23.25
N LYS A 79 -16.82 -2.23 22.20
CA LYS A 79 -16.60 -2.64 20.82
C LYS A 79 -15.29 -2.06 20.31
N PHE A 80 -14.62 -2.79 19.43
CA PHE A 80 -13.38 -2.35 18.79
C PHE A 80 -13.39 -2.62 17.30
N LEU A 81 -12.82 -1.69 16.56
CA LEU A 81 -12.28 -1.93 15.24
C LEU A 81 -10.76 -1.86 15.34
N CYS A 82 -10.10 -3.00 15.14
CA CYS A 82 -8.64 -3.07 15.08
C CYS A 82 -8.20 -3.03 13.62
N VAL A 83 -7.39 -2.07 13.25
CA VAL A 83 -6.91 -1.86 11.88
C VAL A 83 -5.39 -1.84 11.88
N VAL A 84 -4.76 -2.48 10.90
CA VAL A 84 -3.34 -2.30 10.61
C VAL A 84 -3.18 -1.68 9.23
N LYS A 85 -2.88 -0.38 9.21
CA LYS A 85 -2.80 0.41 7.99
C LYS A 85 -1.35 0.64 7.55
N GLY A 86 -1.00 0.11 6.38
CA GLY A 86 0.33 0.28 5.81
C GLY A 86 0.62 1.71 5.37
N GLY A 87 1.91 2.08 5.32
CA GLY A 87 2.37 3.41 4.93
C GLY A 87 1.91 3.83 3.53
N GLY A 88 1.80 2.88 2.59
CA GLY A 88 1.25 3.16 1.25
C GLY A 88 -0.18 3.69 1.30
N SER A 89 -1.05 3.08 2.10
CA SER A 89 -2.43 3.54 2.31
C SER A 89 -2.46 4.87 3.07
N ALA A 90 -1.66 5.01 4.13
CA ALA A 90 -1.59 6.23 4.93
C ALA A 90 -1.19 7.45 4.07
N ASN A 91 -0.25 7.27 3.14
CA ASN A 91 0.20 8.30 2.20
C ASN A 91 -0.87 8.68 1.13
N LYS A 92 -2.00 7.99 1.08
CA LYS A 92 -3.14 8.31 0.20
C LYS A 92 -4.34 8.83 0.98
N SER A 93 -4.06 9.61 2.02
CA SER A 93 -5.06 10.32 2.82
C SER A 93 -4.95 11.82 2.56
N TYR A 94 -6.03 12.41 2.09
CA TYR A 94 -6.06 13.81 1.65
C TYR A 94 -7.27 14.54 2.24
N LEU A 95 -7.05 15.79 2.64
CA LEU A 95 -8.10 16.72 3.02
C LEU A 95 -8.06 17.95 2.10
N TYR A 96 -9.17 18.22 1.46
CA TYR A 96 -9.36 19.38 0.61
C TYR A 96 -10.36 20.34 1.27
N GLN A 97 -10.06 21.64 1.29
CA GLN A 97 -10.99 22.65 1.76
C GLN A 97 -11.67 23.30 0.56
N GLU A 98 -12.94 23.01 0.43
CA GLU A 98 -13.79 23.49 -0.65
C GLU A 98 -14.87 24.45 -0.15
N THR A 99 -15.67 24.95 -1.05
CA THR A 99 -16.85 25.78 -0.73
C THR A 99 -18.14 25.05 -1.07
N LYS A 100 -19.28 25.57 -0.60
CA LYS A 100 -20.60 25.07 -1.00
C LYS A 100 -20.78 24.96 -2.52
N ALA A 101 -20.04 25.72 -3.30
CA ALA A 101 -20.15 25.75 -4.77
C ALA A 101 -19.81 24.38 -5.42
N VAL A 102 -19.09 23.50 -4.73
CA VAL A 102 -18.81 22.13 -5.20
C VAL A 102 -19.98 21.18 -5.00
N LEU A 103 -20.91 21.51 -4.08
CA LEU A 103 -22.04 20.63 -3.71
C LEU A 103 -23.18 20.70 -4.73
N ASN A 104 -22.88 20.35 -5.97
CA ASN A 104 -23.87 20.11 -7.02
C ASN A 104 -23.36 18.97 -7.94
N PRO A 105 -24.25 18.19 -8.57
CA PRO A 105 -23.85 17.02 -9.36
C PRO A 105 -22.89 17.34 -10.51
N GLN A 106 -23.01 18.50 -11.11
CA GLN A 106 -22.20 18.92 -12.27
C GLN A 106 -20.73 19.22 -11.88
N LYS A 107 -20.47 19.56 -10.61
CA LYS A 107 -19.12 19.86 -10.11
C LYS A 107 -18.57 18.76 -9.23
N LEU A 108 -19.38 18.23 -8.30
CA LEU A 108 -18.90 17.27 -7.31
C LEU A 108 -18.39 15.98 -7.96
N VAL A 109 -19.16 15.40 -8.87
CA VAL A 109 -18.79 14.12 -9.50
C VAL A 109 -17.48 14.22 -10.28
N PRO A 110 -17.29 15.19 -11.20
CA PRO A 110 -16.02 15.36 -11.89
C PRO A 110 -14.85 15.64 -10.92
N TYR A 111 -15.09 16.40 -9.87
CA TYR A 111 -14.09 16.69 -8.83
C TYR A 111 -13.61 15.40 -8.13
N LEU A 112 -14.53 14.55 -7.65
CA LEU A 112 -14.19 13.32 -6.98
C LEU A 112 -13.46 12.33 -7.93
N ILE A 113 -13.88 12.27 -9.20
CA ILE A 113 -13.18 11.46 -10.23
C ILE A 113 -11.75 11.95 -10.44
N ASP A 114 -11.54 13.27 -10.52
CA ASP A 114 -10.19 13.85 -10.65
C ASP A 114 -9.29 13.46 -9.47
N LYS A 115 -9.80 13.61 -8.23
CA LYS A 115 -9.08 13.21 -7.02
C LYS A 115 -8.79 11.70 -7.00
N MET A 116 -9.74 10.88 -7.40
CA MET A 116 -9.57 9.43 -7.49
C MET A 116 -8.46 9.02 -8.48
N LYS A 117 -8.36 9.68 -9.64
CA LYS A 117 -7.28 9.46 -10.61
C LYS A 117 -5.89 9.72 -10.01
N SER A 118 -5.78 10.72 -9.12
CA SER A 118 -4.53 11.09 -8.48
C SER A 118 -3.99 10.05 -7.48
N LEU A 119 -4.79 9.05 -7.08
CA LEU A 119 -4.35 7.96 -6.20
C LEU A 119 -3.20 7.15 -6.82
N GLY A 120 -3.26 6.90 -8.14
CA GLY A 120 -2.26 6.08 -8.83
C GLY A 120 -2.24 4.65 -8.31
N THR A 121 -1.13 3.93 -8.55
CA THR A 121 -1.00 2.50 -8.21
C THR A 121 -0.04 2.22 -7.05
N ALA A 122 0.62 3.25 -6.50
CA ALA A 122 1.69 3.09 -5.52
C ALA A 122 1.26 2.46 -4.18
N ALA A 123 -0.02 2.60 -3.79
CA ALA A 123 -0.56 2.03 -2.55
C ALA A 123 -1.22 0.65 -2.75
N CYS A 124 -0.95 -0.04 -3.85
CA CYS A 124 -1.46 -1.38 -4.18
C CYS A 124 -2.99 -1.46 -4.31
N PRO A 125 -3.57 -0.96 -5.41
CA PRO A 125 -4.95 -1.27 -5.74
C PRO A 125 -5.14 -2.79 -6.00
N PRO A 126 -6.37 -3.33 -6.01
CA PRO A 126 -7.64 -2.61 -5.87
C PRO A 126 -7.83 -1.99 -4.49
N TYR A 127 -8.43 -0.80 -4.44
CA TYR A 127 -8.61 -0.05 -3.21
C TYR A 127 -10.01 -0.19 -2.63
N HIS A 128 -10.14 -0.10 -1.31
CA HIS A 128 -11.34 0.36 -0.64
C HIS A 128 -11.23 1.88 -0.52
N ILE A 129 -11.96 2.62 -1.35
CA ILE A 129 -11.86 4.09 -1.42
C ILE A 129 -12.95 4.70 -0.52
N ALA A 130 -12.58 5.67 0.28
CA ALA A 130 -13.54 6.44 1.06
C ALA A 130 -13.47 7.92 0.69
N PHE A 131 -14.62 8.51 0.41
CA PHE A 131 -14.85 9.93 0.33
C PHE A 131 -15.76 10.38 1.47
N VAL A 132 -15.37 11.46 2.14
CA VAL A 132 -16.19 12.08 3.19
C VAL A 132 -16.39 13.54 2.84
N ILE A 133 -17.64 13.95 2.73
CA ILE A 133 -18.03 15.32 2.32
C ILE A 133 -18.66 16.02 3.51
N GLY A 134 -17.98 17.03 4.04
CA GLY A 134 -18.33 17.72 5.28
C GLY A 134 -17.53 17.19 6.47
N GLY A 135 -17.93 17.63 7.64
CA GLY A 135 -17.28 17.41 8.92
C GLY A 135 -17.32 18.69 9.76
N THR A 136 -17.50 18.54 11.05
CA THR A 136 -17.48 19.66 12.00
C THR A 136 -16.06 20.17 12.24
N SER A 137 -15.05 19.34 11.96
CA SER A 137 -13.62 19.67 11.97
C SER A 137 -12.86 18.86 10.92
N ALA A 138 -11.63 19.25 10.63
CA ALA A 138 -10.71 18.53 9.76
C ALA A 138 -10.42 17.11 10.30
N GLU A 139 -10.22 17.00 11.62
CA GLU A 139 -9.97 15.72 12.29
C GLU A 139 -11.16 14.77 12.15
N ARG A 140 -12.40 15.28 12.35
CA ARG A 140 -13.60 14.44 12.21
C ARG A 140 -13.78 13.94 10.77
N THR A 141 -13.50 14.79 9.79
CA THR A 141 -13.52 14.40 8.37
C THR A 141 -12.51 13.28 8.11
N MET A 142 -11.26 13.42 8.55
CA MET A 142 -10.20 12.45 8.29
C MET A 142 -10.35 11.15 9.09
N LEU A 143 -10.85 11.22 10.33
CA LEU A 143 -11.19 10.03 11.10
C LEU A 143 -12.30 9.24 10.40
N THR A 144 -13.34 9.93 9.92
CA THR A 144 -14.43 9.29 9.17
C THR A 144 -13.93 8.64 7.88
N VAL A 145 -13.01 9.27 7.13
CA VAL A 145 -12.35 8.68 5.95
C VAL A 145 -11.65 7.36 6.30
N LYS A 146 -10.88 7.36 7.39
CA LYS A 146 -10.14 6.18 7.84
C LYS A 146 -11.08 5.02 8.16
N LEU A 147 -12.09 5.27 8.97
CA LEU A 147 -13.06 4.28 9.42
C LEU A 147 -13.94 3.78 8.25
N ALA A 148 -14.36 4.69 7.36
CA ALA A 148 -15.13 4.33 6.16
C ALA A 148 -14.34 3.44 5.19
N SER A 149 -13.02 3.65 5.06
CA SER A 149 -12.17 2.78 4.24
C SER A 149 -11.99 1.37 4.81
N CYS A 150 -12.46 1.13 6.03
CA CYS A 150 -12.49 -0.16 6.72
C CYS A 150 -13.92 -0.65 6.97
N HIS A 151 -14.91 -0.12 6.27
CA HIS A 151 -16.32 -0.51 6.33
C HIS A 151 -17.01 -0.31 7.70
N PHE A 152 -16.43 0.53 8.57
CA PHE A 152 -16.98 0.75 9.90
C PHE A 152 -18.36 1.43 9.88
N TYR A 153 -18.62 2.24 8.85
CA TYR A 153 -19.86 3.00 8.70
C TYR A 153 -20.85 2.41 7.69
N ASP A 154 -20.77 1.10 7.43
CA ASP A 154 -21.65 0.46 6.44
C ASP A 154 -23.13 0.42 6.85
N ASP A 155 -23.41 0.52 8.15
CA ASP A 155 -24.75 0.55 8.71
C ASP A 155 -25.37 1.97 8.81
N LEU A 156 -24.68 3.01 8.33
CA LEU A 156 -25.24 4.36 8.32
C LEU A 156 -26.52 4.43 7.46
N PRO A 157 -27.47 5.32 7.82
CA PRO A 157 -28.60 5.62 6.96
C PRO A 157 -28.19 6.02 5.55
N THR A 158 -29.05 5.82 4.56
CA THR A 158 -28.80 6.20 3.17
C THR A 158 -29.34 7.57 2.79
N THR A 159 -30.02 8.25 3.74
CA THR A 159 -30.57 9.59 3.57
C THR A 159 -30.25 10.46 4.78
N GLY A 160 -30.01 11.75 4.54
CA GLY A 160 -29.92 12.74 5.60
C GLY A 160 -31.29 13.19 6.11
N ASP A 161 -31.28 13.95 7.20
CA ASP A 161 -32.41 14.67 7.73
C ASP A 161 -31.97 15.99 8.39
N GLU A 162 -32.92 16.74 8.93
CA GLU A 162 -32.69 18.06 9.55
C GLU A 162 -32.00 17.98 10.92
N THR A 163 -31.91 16.80 11.53
CA THR A 163 -31.16 16.63 12.79
C THR A 163 -29.65 16.61 12.59
N GLY A 164 -29.18 16.56 11.32
CA GLY A 164 -27.75 16.55 10.98
C GLY A 164 -27.10 15.18 11.08
N ARG A 165 -27.87 14.10 11.00
CA ARG A 165 -27.27 12.75 11.01
C ARG A 165 -26.39 12.53 9.78
N ALA A 166 -25.31 11.78 9.95
CA ALA A 166 -24.49 11.29 8.86
C ALA A 166 -25.27 10.28 7.99
N PHE A 167 -24.91 10.20 6.70
CA PHE A 167 -25.49 9.20 5.81
C PHE A 167 -24.51 8.77 4.73
N ARG A 168 -24.76 7.59 4.14
CA ARG A 168 -24.08 7.07 2.95
C ARG A 168 -24.89 7.41 1.70
N ASP A 169 -24.21 7.88 0.66
CA ASP A 169 -24.83 8.12 -0.64
C ASP A 169 -24.54 6.94 -1.59
N LEU A 170 -25.39 5.92 -1.54
CA LEU A 170 -25.21 4.68 -2.30
C LEU A 170 -25.25 4.90 -3.81
N GLU A 171 -26.03 5.86 -4.30
CA GLU A 171 -26.09 6.19 -5.72
C GLU A 171 -24.76 6.78 -6.21
N LEU A 172 -24.19 7.70 -5.42
CA LEU A 172 -22.90 8.30 -5.73
C LEU A 172 -21.75 7.28 -5.57
N GLU A 173 -21.81 6.37 -4.59
CA GLU A 173 -20.87 5.26 -4.45
C GLU A 173 -20.81 4.40 -5.72
N GLN A 174 -21.98 3.96 -6.20
CA GLN A 174 -22.07 3.15 -7.42
C GLN A 174 -21.56 3.91 -8.65
N LYS A 175 -21.93 5.16 -8.81
CA LYS A 175 -21.47 6.00 -9.91
C LYS A 175 -19.96 6.17 -9.93
N LEU A 176 -19.35 6.44 -8.78
CA LEU A 176 -17.89 6.59 -8.67
C LEU A 176 -17.17 5.26 -8.90
N PHE A 177 -17.75 4.14 -8.48
CA PHE A 177 -17.21 2.82 -8.75
C PHE A 177 -17.17 2.52 -10.26
N GLU A 178 -18.25 2.84 -10.98
CA GLU A 178 -18.29 2.71 -12.44
C GLU A 178 -17.23 3.58 -13.13
N GLU A 179 -17.04 4.80 -12.65
CA GLU A 179 -16.00 5.69 -13.17
C GLU A 179 -14.58 5.18 -12.83
N ALA A 180 -14.38 4.60 -11.62
CA ALA A 180 -13.12 3.95 -11.26
C ALA A 180 -12.73 2.84 -12.24
N CYS A 181 -13.72 2.02 -12.65
CA CYS A 181 -13.51 0.97 -13.66
C CYS A 181 -13.04 1.54 -15.01
N LYS A 182 -13.47 2.76 -15.38
CA LYS A 182 -13.12 3.40 -16.66
C LYS A 182 -11.75 4.05 -16.66
N ILE A 183 -11.17 4.36 -15.49
CA ILE A 183 -9.86 5.06 -15.38
C ILE A 183 -8.75 4.28 -16.10
N GLY A 184 -8.78 2.94 -16.07
CA GLY A 184 -7.82 2.09 -16.75
C GLY A 184 -6.56 1.77 -15.95
N LEU A 185 -6.37 2.32 -14.76
CA LEU A 185 -5.24 2.01 -13.86
C LEU A 185 -5.24 0.57 -13.37
N GLY A 186 -6.45 -0.01 -13.19
CA GLY A 186 -6.62 -1.39 -12.75
C GLY A 186 -5.98 -1.71 -11.40
N ALA A 187 -5.73 -2.99 -11.22
CA ALA A 187 -5.13 -3.54 -10.01
C ALA A 187 -3.58 -3.51 -10.04
N GLN A 188 -2.95 -2.42 -10.47
CA GLN A 188 -1.51 -2.13 -10.57
C GLN A 188 -0.94 -2.15 -12.00
N PHE A 189 -1.43 -3.01 -12.90
CA PHE A 189 -0.90 -3.15 -14.27
C PHE A 189 -1.99 -2.96 -15.33
N GLY A 190 -2.82 -1.94 -15.15
CA GLY A 190 -3.91 -1.62 -16.09
C GLY A 190 -5.17 -2.46 -15.85
N GLY A 191 -6.22 -2.14 -16.61
CA GLY A 191 -7.51 -2.82 -16.52
C GLY A 191 -8.56 -2.06 -15.70
N LYS A 192 -9.64 -2.73 -15.33
CA LYS A 192 -10.81 -2.12 -14.69
C LYS A 192 -10.79 -2.11 -13.15
N TYR A 193 -10.01 -2.99 -12.51
CA TYR A 193 -10.12 -3.23 -11.08
C TYR A 193 -9.27 -2.28 -10.23
N MET A 194 -9.53 -0.97 -10.32
CA MET A 194 -8.87 0.03 -9.49
C MET A 194 -9.39 0.02 -8.05
N ALA A 195 -10.65 -0.30 -7.86
CA ALA A 195 -11.29 -0.35 -6.56
C ALA A 195 -12.06 -1.67 -6.35
N HIS A 196 -12.10 -2.16 -5.12
CA HIS A 196 -13.03 -3.17 -4.66
C HIS A 196 -14.41 -2.55 -4.44
N ASP A 197 -14.42 -1.42 -3.78
CA ASP A 197 -15.61 -0.64 -3.47
C ASP A 197 -15.26 0.83 -3.19
N ILE A 198 -16.30 1.65 -3.12
CA ILE A 198 -16.20 3.06 -2.76
C ILE A 198 -17.25 3.36 -1.69
N ARG A 199 -16.86 4.12 -0.68
CA ARG A 199 -17.76 4.68 0.33
C ARG A 199 -17.84 6.18 0.18
N VAL A 200 -19.05 6.72 0.19
CA VAL A 200 -19.30 8.17 0.16
C VAL A 200 -20.16 8.54 1.35
N ILE A 201 -19.57 9.22 2.31
CA ILE A 201 -20.24 9.64 3.54
C ILE A 201 -20.44 11.14 3.54
N ARG A 202 -21.65 11.56 3.89
CA ARG A 202 -22.02 12.95 4.05
C ARG A 202 -22.17 13.27 5.52
N LEU A 203 -21.41 14.28 5.98
CA LEU A 203 -21.44 14.78 7.36
C LEU A 203 -22.02 16.19 7.40
N PRO A 204 -22.60 16.60 8.55
CA PRO A 204 -22.87 18.01 8.83
C PRO A 204 -21.59 18.82 8.78
N ARG A 205 -21.68 20.10 8.45
CA ARG A 205 -20.52 21.00 8.33
C ARG A 205 -20.85 22.41 8.82
N HIS A 206 -19.81 23.15 9.13
CA HIS A 206 -19.96 24.60 9.29
C HIS A 206 -20.34 25.26 7.95
N GLY A 207 -21.26 26.21 7.95
CA GLY A 207 -21.78 26.84 6.74
C GLY A 207 -20.72 27.46 5.83
N ALA A 208 -19.65 27.99 6.41
CA ALA A 208 -18.53 28.63 5.70
C ALA A 208 -17.42 27.67 5.24
N SER A 209 -17.46 26.38 5.61
CA SER A 209 -16.46 25.40 5.22
C SER A 209 -17.10 24.20 4.52
N CYS A 210 -16.35 23.54 3.62
CA CYS A 210 -16.78 22.32 2.98
C CYS A 210 -15.56 21.40 2.84
N PRO A 211 -15.10 20.79 3.95
CA PRO A 211 -14.02 19.83 3.85
C PRO A 211 -14.46 18.61 3.05
N ILE A 212 -13.57 18.11 2.20
CA ILE A 212 -13.71 16.86 1.46
C ILE A 212 -12.49 16.00 1.78
N GLY A 213 -12.72 14.89 2.45
CA GLY A 213 -11.69 13.92 2.74
C GLY A 213 -11.69 12.81 1.69
N MET A 214 -10.51 12.30 1.33
CA MET A 214 -10.33 11.10 0.53
C MET A 214 -9.24 10.23 1.16
N GLY A 215 -9.47 8.94 1.23
CA GLY A 215 -8.47 7.99 1.67
C GLY A 215 -8.76 6.58 1.17
N VAL A 216 -7.79 5.69 1.39
CA VAL A 216 -7.89 4.32 0.92
C VAL A 216 -7.44 3.31 1.97
N SER A 217 -7.97 2.08 1.89
CA SER A 217 -7.29 0.86 2.30
C SER A 217 -6.83 0.13 1.03
N CYS A 218 -5.64 -0.47 1.08
CA CYS A 218 -5.06 -1.15 -0.09
C CYS A 218 -5.60 -2.59 -0.22
N SER A 219 -5.21 -3.29 -1.28
CA SER A 219 -5.57 -4.70 -1.51
C SER A 219 -5.16 -5.67 -0.40
N ALA A 220 -4.26 -5.26 0.49
CA ALA A 220 -3.90 -5.98 1.71
C ALA A 220 -4.60 -5.39 2.93
N ASP A 221 -5.85 -4.99 2.79
CA ASP A 221 -6.67 -4.47 3.88
C ASP A 221 -6.74 -5.46 5.03
N ARG A 222 -6.50 -4.98 6.25
CA ARG A 222 -6.44 -5.81 7.45
C ARG A 222 -7.11 -5.08 8.58
N ASN A 223 -8.32 -5.48 8.83
CA ASN A 223 -9.08 -5.02 9.97
C ASN A 223 -9.88 -6.19 10.55
N VAL A 224 -10.24 -6.08 11.81
CA VAL A 224 -11.09 -7.03 12.51
C VAL A 224 -11.93 -6.29 13.54
N LYS A 225 -13.20 -6.64 13.61
CA LYS A 225 -14.11 -6.17 14.66
C LYS A 225 -14.06 -7.12 15.83
N CYS A 226 -14.07 -6.59 17.04
CA CYS A 226 -14.25 -7.38 18.25
C CYS A 226 -15.14 -6.64 19.26
N LYS A 227 -15.66 -7.39 20.21
CA LYS A 227 -16.55 -6.90 21.25
C LYS A 227 -16.25 -7.62 22.56
N ILE A 228 -16.27 -6.88 23.65
CA ILE A 228 -16.24 -7.42 25.00
C ILE A 228 -17.56 -7.05 25.68
N ASP A 229 -18.22 -8.03 26.25
CA ASP A 229 -19.40 -7.86 27.06
C ASP A 229 -19.32 -8.77 28.30
N ARG A 230 -20.38 -8.82 29.11
CA ARG A 230 -20.44 -9.67 30.32
C ARG A 230 -20.30 -11.16 30.04
N ASP A 231 -20.59 -11.61 28.82
CA ASP A 231 -20.60 -13.02 28.43
C ASP A 231 -19.25 -13.45 27.82
N GLY A 232 -18.36 -12.50 27.47
CA GLY A 232 -17.01 -12.80 27.01
C GLY A 232 -16.43 -11.86 25.97
N LEU A 233 -15.38 -12.33 25.29
CA LEU A 233 -14.73 -11.69 24.15
C LEU A 233 -15.22 -12.34 22.85
N TRP A 234 -15.71 -11.52 21.96
CA TRP A 234 -16.19 -11.92 20.64
C TRP A 234 -15.29 -11.30 19.57
N ILE A 235 -14.87 -12.12 18.61
CA ILE A 235 -14.05 -11.68 17.48
C ILE A 235 -14.83 -12.00 16.19
N GLU A 236 -14.83 -11.08 15.25
CA GLU A 236 -15.39 -11.25 13.92
C GLU A 236 -14.90 -12.56 13.28
N LYS A 237 -15.83 -13.37 12.80
CA LYS A 237 -15.48 -14.61 12.13
C LYS A 237 -15.07 -14.31 10.69
N LEU A 238 -13.81 -14.54 10.39
CA LEU A 238 -13.31 -14.49 9.02
C LEU A 238 -13.64 -15.80 8.29
N ASP A 239 -13.67 -15.75 6.95
CA ASP A 239 -13.87 -16.94 6.13
C ASP A 239 -12.67 -17.89 6.28
N ASP A 240 -12.96 -19.13 6.63
CA ASP A 240 -11.93 -20.18 6.84
C ASP A 240 -11.37 -20.70 5.51
N ASN A 241 -12.08 -20.50 4.40
CA ASN A 241 -11.68 -20.97 3.08
C ASN A 241 -11.98 -19.94 1.97
N PRO A 242 -11.34 -18.76 1.99
CA PRO A 242 -11.58 -17.72 0.99
C PRO A 242 -11.21 -18.16 -0.44
N ALA A 243 -10.33 -19.16 -0.58
CA ALA A 243 -10.00 -19.74 -1.88
C ALA A 243 -11.19 -20.41 -2.57
N SER A 244 -12.23 -20.80 -1.84
CA SER A 244 -13.46 -21.36 -2.41
C SER A 244 -14.23 -20.35 -3.27
N LEU A 245 -14.02 -19.05 -3.02
CA LEU A 245 -14.64 -17.96 -3.78
C LEU A 245 -13.96 -17.69 -5.13
N ILE A 246 -12.78 -18.28 -5.36
CA ILE A 246 -12.06 -18.12 -6.64
C ILE A 246 -12.76 -19.01 -7.68
N PRO A 247 -13.22 -18.47 -8.83
CA PRO A 247 -13.79 -19.25 -9.91
C PRO A 247 -12.84 -20.36 -10.37
N GLU A 248 -13.36 -21.52 -10.73
CA GLU A 248 -12.54 -22.69 -11.10
C GLU A 248 -11.60 -22.42 -12.28
N GLU A 249 -12.05 -21.63 -13.25
CA GLU A 249 -11.25 -21.21 -14.40
C GLU A 249 -10.01 -20.39 -14.00
N LEU A 250 -10.05 -19.70 -12.85
CA LEU A 250 -8.94 -18.90 -12.31
C LEU A 250 -8.06 -19.68 -11.31
N ARG A 251 -8.52 -20.88 -10.88
CA ARG A 251 -7.74 -21.75 -9.97
C ARG A 251 -6.64 -22.53 -10.68
N LYS A 252 -6.79 -22.73 -11.99
CA LYS A 252 -5.73 -23.36 -12.78
C LYS A 252 -4.52 -22.43 -12.78
N PRO A 253 -3.31 -22.93 -12.46
CA PRO A 253 -2.12 -22.14 -12.67
C PRO A 253 -2.15 -21.70 -14.12
N GLY A 254 -2.40 -20.41 -14.36
CA GLY A 254 -2.19 -19.87 -15.70
C GLY A 254 -0.76 -20.22 -16.07
N ASP A 255 -0.53 -20.50 -17.34
CA ASP A 255 0.83 -20.62 -17.85
C ASP A 255 1.59 -19.40 -17.28
N ALA A 256 2.53 -19.65 -16.38
CA ALA A 256 3.29 -18.60 -15.71
C ALA A 256 4.18 -17.81 -16.68
N GLY A 257 3.90 -18.01 -18.00
CA GLY A 257 4.54 -17.47 -19.17
C GLY A 257 5.06 -16.06 -18.99
N GLY A 258 6.33 -15.97 -18.71
CA GLY A 258 7.13 -14.77 -18.73
C GLY A 258 8.43 -15.11 -19.43
N ILE A 259 9.05 -14.12 -20.05
CA ILE A 259 10.37 -14.30 -20.63
C ILE A 259 11.36 -14.50 -19.49
N SER A 260 12.07 -15.60 -19.52
CA SER A 260 13.07 -15.93 -18.50
C SER A 260 14.30 -15.02 -18.65
N ILE A 261 14.65 -14.32 -17.60
CA ILE A 261 15.84 -13.44 -17.54
C ILE A 261 16.79 -13.99 -16.48
N ASN A 262 17.98 -14.39 -16.91
CA ASN A 262 19.07 -14.82 -16.01
C ASN A 262 19.85 -13.59 -15.53
N LEU A 263 19.75 -13.28 -14.23
CA LEU A 263 20.40 -12.14 -13.59
C LEU A 263 21.85 -12.40 -13.17
N ASP A 264 22.34 -13.63 -13.30
CA ASP A 264 23.75 -13.98 -12.99
C ASP A 264 24.69 -13.70 -14.18
N GLN A 265 24.15 -13.24 -15.30
CA GLN A 265 24.91 -12.74 -16.43
C GLN A 265 25.46 -11.32 -16.15
N PRO A 266 26.49 -10.88 -16.87
CA PRO A 266 26.93 -9.48 -16.84
C PRO A 266 25.76 -8.52 -17.09
N MET A 267 25.67 -7.41 -16.35
CA MET A 267 24.56 -6.46 -16.46
C MET A 267 24.28 -6.01 -17.90
N LYS A 268 25.33 -5.80 -18.70
CA LYS A 268 25.20 -5.45 -20.13
C LYS A 268 24.36 -6.48 -20.92
N ASP A 269 24.49 -7.76 -20.60
CA ASP A 269 23.78 -8.83 -21.31
C ASP A 269 22.32 -8.92 -20.83
N VAL A 270 22.08 -8.67 -19.54
CA VAL A 270 20.72 -8.53 -18.97
C VAL A 270 20.00 -7.36 -19.62
N LEU A 271 20.63 -6.19 -19.75
CA LEU A 271 20.06 -5.01 -20.40
C LEU A 271 19.77 -5.26 -21.88
N ALA A 272 20.71 -5.92 -22.58
CA ALA A 272 20.52 -6.28 -23.98
C ALA A 272 19.36 -7.25 -24.21
N GLU A 273 19.12 -8.17 -23.27
CA GLU A 273 17.94 -9.06 -23.32
C GLU A 273 16.65 -8.28 -23.07
N LEU A 274 16.60 -7.48 -21.99
CA LEU A 274 15.42 -6.66 -21.68
C LEU A 274 15.05 -5.70 -22.82
N SER A 275 16.03 -5.14 -23.51
CA SER A 275 15.83 -4.19 -24.63
C SER A 275 15.13 -4.79 -25.84
N LYS A 276 15.08 -6.13 -25.96
CA LYS A 276 14.35 -6.82 -27.04
C LYS A 276 12.84 -6.78 -26.84
N HIS A 277 12.38 -6.47 -25.63
CA HIS A 277 10.99 -6.63 -25.22
C HIS A 277 10.34 -5.28 -24.93
N PRO A 278 9.09 -5.05 -25.38
CA PRO A 278 8.38 -3.80 -25.11
C PRO A 278 7.89 -3.71 -23.65
N VAL A 279 7.51 -2.50 -23.23
CA VAL A 279 6.76 -2.31 -21.97
C VAL A 279 5.52 -3.19 -21.95
N SER A 280 5.04 -3.57 -20.77
CA SER A 280 4.01 -4.58 -20.46
C SER A 280 4.48 -6.03 -20.59
N THR A 281 5.66 -6.31 -21.09
CA THR A 281 6.17 -7.69 -21.15
C THR A 281 6.36 -8.25 -19.76
N ARG A 282 5.77 -9.41 -19.50
CA ARG A 282 6.01 -10.17 -18.26
C ARG A 282 7.35 -10.88 -18.37
N VAL A 283 8.16 -10.74 -17.31
CA VAL A 283 9.45 -11.39 -17.18
C VAL A 283 9.50 -12.25 -15.90
N SER A 284 10.27 -13.31 -15.97
CA SER A 284 10.55 -14.22 -14.85
C SER A 284 12.03 -14.12 -14.53
N LEU A 285 12.36 -13.55 -13.38
CA LEU A 285 13.73 -13.24 -13.00
C LEU A 285 14.33 -14.37 -12.15
N THR A 286 15.52 -14.85 -12.53
CA THR A 286 16.28 -15.85 -11.75
C THR A 286 17.72 -15.38 -11.58
N GLY A 287 18.21 -15.36 -10.34
CA GLY A 287 19.56 -14.94 -10.01
C GLY A 287 19.63 -14.05 -8.76
N THR A 288 20.66 -13.23 -8.70
CA THR A 288 20.95 -12.34 -7.57
C THR A 288 20.30 -10.98 -7.73
N ILE A 289 19.64 -10.48 -6.68
CA ILE A 289 19.06 -9.14 -6.58
C ILE A 289 19.54 -8.46 -5.29
N ILE A 290 19.86 -7.18 -5.36
CA ILE A 290 20.12 -6.34 -4.19
C ILE A 290 18.80 -5.74 -3.70
N VAL A 291 18.57 -5.79 -2.41
CA VAL A 291 17.39 -5.21 -1.76
C VAL A 291 17.82 -3.98 -0.98
N ALA A 292 17.23 -2.84 -1.31
CA ALA A 292 17.53 -1.58 -0.64
C ALA A 292 16.39 -0.57 -0.84
N ARG A 293 16.29 0.38 0.06
CA ARG A 293 15.29 1.45 -0.03
C ARG A 293 15.84 2.79 0.48
N ASP A 294 15.02 3.66 1.00
CA ASP A 294 15.27 5.08 1.22
C ASP A 294 16.63 5.41 1.87
N ILE A 295 16.91 4.85 3.06
CA ILE A 295 18.12 5.20 3.82
C ILE A 295 19.37 4.71 3.10
N ALA A 296 19.35 3.49 2.54
CA ALA A 296 20.47 2.96 1.79
C ALA A 296 20.78 3.81 0.55
N HIS A 297 19.76 4.27 -0.18
CA HIS A 297 19.96 5.16 -1.33
C HIS A 297 20.58 6.51 -0.91
N ALA A 298 20.14 7.08 0.20
CA ALA A 298 20.76 8.30 0.74
C ALA A 298 22.24 8.07 1.09
N LYS A 299 22.58 6.98 1.78
CA LYS A 299 23.95 6.62 2.14
C LYS A 299 24.83 6.36 0.90
N TRP A 300 24.31 5.75 -0.15
CA TRP A 300 25.05 5.57 -1.42
C TRP A 300 25.33 6.90 -2.13
N LYS A 301 24.36 7.82 -2.08
CA LYS A 301 24.57 9.18 -2.60
C LYS A 301 25.66 9.91 -1.82
N GLU A 302 25.61 9.89 -0.47
CA GLU A 302 26.64 10.49 0.38
C GLU A 302 28.02 9.88 0.13
N ARG A 303 28.10 8.55 -0.04
CA ARG A 303 29.34 7.84 -0.40
C ARG A 303 29.89 8.33 -1.72
N PHE A 304 29.04 8.46 -2.74
CA PHE A 304 29.42 8.99 -4.03
C PHE A 304 29.93 10.44 -3.94
N GLU A 305 29.25 11.30 -3.19
CA GLU A 305 29.63 12.70 -2.96
C GLU A 305 30.97 12.84 -2.24
N ARG A 306 31.37 11.85 -1.44
CA ARG A 306 32.73 11.78 -0.84
C ARG A 306 33.81 11.28 -1.81
N GLY A 307 33.47 10.94 -3.06
CA GLY A 307 34.39 10.43 -4.07
C GLY A 307 34.73 8.93 -3.94
N GLU A 308 34.00 8.18 -3.13
CA GLU A 308 34.21 6.72 -2.92
C GLU A 308 33.54 5.87 -4.01
N GLY A 309 32.75 6.47 -4.91
CA GLY A 309 31.98 5.78 -5.94
C GLY A 309 30.79 4.99 -5.41
N LEU A 310 30.06 4.32 -6.31
CA LEU A 310 28.98 3.41 -5.95
C LEU A 310 29.52 2.04 -5.56
N PRO A 311 28.85 1.28 -4.68
CA PRO A 311 29.23 -0.09 -4.35
C PRO A 311 29.20 -1.01 -5.58
N ASP A 312 30.14 -1.94 -5.66
CA ASP A 312 30.27 -2.91 -6.74
C ASP A 312 29.01 -3.72 -7.00
N TYR A 313 28.30 -4.12 -5.93
CA TYR A 313 27.08 -4.89 -6.05
C TYR A 313 25.95 -4.10 -6.74
N LEU A 314 25.94 -2.77 -6.61
CA LEU A 314 24.97 -1.90 -7.27
C LEU A 314 25.23 -1.76 -8.78
N LEU A 315 26.48 -1.96 -9.21
CA LEU A 315 26.87 -1.99 -10.62
C LEU A 315 26.56 -3.35 -11.27
N LYS A 316 26.57 -4.41 -10.47
CA LYS A 316 26.48 -5.80 -10.96
C LYS A 316 25.08 -6.39 -10.97
N HIS A 317 24.20 -5.93 -10.08
CA HIS A 317 22.91 -6.57 -9.86
C HIS A 317 21.72 -5.59 -9.93
N PRO A 318 20.53 -6.07 -10.30
CA PRO A 318 19.29 -5.31 -10.15
C PRO A 318 19.03 -4.91 -8.70
N VAL A 319 18.26 -3.84 -8.50
CA VAL A 319 17.87 -3.38 -7.16
C VAL A 319 16.37 -3.49 -6.99
N LEU A 320 15.94 -4.30 -6.01
CA LEU A 320 14.56 -4.38 -5.54
C LEU A 320 14.36 -3.39 -4.38
N TYR A 321 13.45 -2.45 -4.56
CA TYR A 321 13.05 -1.53 -3.50
C TYR A 321 12.11 -2.24 -2.55
N ALA A 322 12.65 -2.75 -1.46
CA ALA A 322 11.92 -3.51 -0.47
C ALA A 322 12.57 -3.43 0.92
N GLY A 323 11.84 -3.88 1.92
CA GLY A 323 12.35 -4.09 3.27
C GLY A 323 11.59 -5.25 3.92
N PRO A 324 12.26 -6.33 4.31
CA PRO A 324 11.63 -7.55 4.78
C PRO A 324 10.94 -7.36 6.14
N ALA A 325 9.91 -8.17 6.39
CA ALA A 325 9.46 -8.47 7.74
C ALA A 325 10.45 -9.43 8.42
N LYS A 326 10.24 -9.72 9.71
CA LYS A 326 11.06 -10.73 10.41
C LYS A 326 10.90 -12.09 9.76
N THR A 327 11.96 -12.86 9.71
CA THR A 327 11.96 -14.22 9.15
C THR A 327 11.44 -15.21 10.19
N PRO A 328 10.29 -15.87 9.96
CA PRO A 328 9.86 -16.96 10.82
C PRO A 328 10.74 -18.21 10.64
N GLU A 329 10.74 -19.07 11.64
CA GLU A 329 11.42 -20.36 11.56
C GLU A 329 10.92 -21.20 10.36
N GLY A 330 11.84 -21.82 9.63
CA GLY A 330 11.54 -22.65 8.46
C GLY A 330 11.37 -21.91 7.13
N TYR A 331 11.52 -20.57 7.11
CA TYR A 331 11.47 -19.78 5.89
C TYR A 331 12.85 -19.20 5.51
N ALA A 332 13.09 -19.01 4.22
CA ALA A 332 14.32 -18.41 3.73
C ALA A 332 14.40 -16.91 4.08
N CYS A 333 13.25 -16.21 4.07
CA CYS A 333 13.16 -14.80 4.48
C CYS A 333 11.77 -14.51 5.03
N GLY A 334 11.64 -13.38 5.75
CA GLY A 334 10.35 -12.81 6.11
C GLY A 334 9.60 -12.28 4.89
N SER A 335 8.32 -11.99 5.04
CA SER A 335 7.52 -11.41 3.94
C SER A 335 8.21 -10.19 3.37
N MET A 336 8.48 -10.21 2.07
CA MET A 336 9.15 -9.15 1.34
C MET A 336 8.45 -8.88 0.01
N GLY A 337 7.90 -7.70 -0.13
CA GLY A 337 7.28 -7.21 -1.34
C GLY A 337 7.79 -5.83 -1.71
N PRO A 338 7.49 -5.36 -2.92
CA PRO A 338 8.00 -4.08 -3.39
C PRO A 338 7.44 -2.91 -2.59
N THR A 339 8.29 -1.91 -2.33
CA THR A 339 7.85 -0.61 -1.81
C THR A 339 7.54 0.36 -2.95
N THR A 340 6.94 1.50 -2.62
CA THR A 340 6.61 2.58 -3.57
C THR A 340 7.89 3.13 -4.20
N ALA A 341 7.95 3.09 -5.53
CA ALA A 341 9.15 3.39 -6.29
C ALA A 341 9.55 4.87 -6.29
N ASN A 342 8.58 5.79 -6.35
CA ASN A 342 8.85 7.23 -6.58
C ASN A 342 9.66 7.91 -5.47
N ARG A 343 9.79 7.31 -4.31
CA ARG A 343 10.65 7.84 -3.23
C ARG A 343 12.13 7.80 -3.59
N MET A 344 12.53 6.88 -4.47
CA MET A 344 13.90 6.73 -4.95
C MET A 344 14.17 7.46 -6.28
N ASP A 345 13.16 8.14 -6.86
CA ASP A 345 13.31 8.88 -8.12
C ASP A 345 14.48 9.88 -8.12
N PRO A 346 14.76 10.63 -7.03
CA PRO A 346 15.85 11.61 -7.00
C PRO A 346 17.27 11.02 -7.16
N TYR A 347 17.42 9.70 -6.99
CA TYR A 347 18.74 9.05 -7.09
C TYR A 347 19.02 8.43 -8.46
N VAL A 348 17.97 8.23 -9.29
CA VAL A 348 18.04 7.37 -10.48
C VAL A 348 19.02 7.90 -11.52
N ASP A 349 18.91 9.17 -11.95
CA ASP A 349 19.78 9.74 -12.98
C ASP A 349 21.25 9.69 -12.54
N LEU A 350 21.53 10.03 -11.28
CA LEU A 350 22.89 9.96 -10.71
C LEU A 350 23.44 8.53 -10.76
N PHE A 351 22.70 7.56 -10.24
CA PHE A 351 23.21 6.19 -10.13
C PHE A 351 23.35 5.53 -11.49
N GLN A 352 22.39 5.71 -12.38
CA GLN A 352 22.48 5.18 -13.75
C GLN A 352 23.61 5.84 -14.57
N SER A 353 23.89 7.12 -14.34
CA SER A 353 25.05 7.79 -14.99
C SER A 353 26.40 7.14 -14.62
N GLN A 354 26.45 6.43 -13.51
CA GLN A 354 27.63 5.70 -13.02
C GLN A 354 27.54 4.18 -13.33
N GLY A 355 26.54 3.74 -14.07
CA GLY A 355 26.29 2.32 -14.37
C GLY A 355 25.68 1.52 -13.23
N GLY A 356 25.24 2.17 -12.16
CA GLY A 356 24.59 1.53 -11.01
C GLY A 356 23.07 1.57 -11.09
N SER A 357 22.41 0.62 -10.44
CA SER A 357 20.93 0.54 -10.40
C SER A 357 20.27 0.55 -11.79
N MET A 358 20.93 -0.07 -12.77
CA MET A 358 20.47 -0.07 -14.16
C MET A 358 19.14 -0.77 -14.34
N VAL A 359 18.81 -1.76 -13.50
CA VAL A 359 17.52 -2.43 -13.44
C VAL A 359 16.93 -2.23 -12.05
N MET A 360 15.85 -1.47 -11.97
CA MET A 360 15.12 -1.18 -10.75
C MET A 360 13.84 -2.01 -10.70
N ILE A 361 13.54 -2.62 -9.55
CA ILE A 361 12.34 -3.43 -9.33
C ILE A 361 11.56 -2.84 -8.16
N ALA A 362 10.30 -2.46 -8.37
CA ALA A 362 9.46 -1.88 -7.32
C ALA A 362 7.97 -1.92 -7.70
N LYS A 363 7.15 -1.08 -7.06
CA LYS A 363 5.73 -0.90 -7.43
C LYS A 363 5.37 0.57 -7.61
N GLY A 364 4.33 0.79 -8.41
CA GLY A 364 3.76 2.12 -8.66
C GLY A 364 4.40 2.84 -9.84
N ASN A 365 3.77 3.93 -10.23
CA ASN A 365 4.25 4.80 -11.30
C ASN A 365 5.46 5.64 -10.85
N ARG A 366 6.28 6.03 -11.82
CA ARG A 366 7.47 6.88 -11.61
C ARG A 366 7.24 8.28 -12.20
N THR A 367 8.12 9.21 -11.84
CA THR A 367 8.17 10.56 -12.44
C THR A 367 8.76 10.51 -13.86
N GLN A 368 8.57 11.59 -14.64
CA GLN A 368 9.17 11.72 -15.97
C GLN A 368 10.69 11.61 -15.92
N ALA A 369 11.33 12.17 -14.90
CA ALA A 369 12.76 12.14 -14.72
C ALA A 369 13.36 10.72 -14.76
N VAL A 370 12.62 9.72 -14.25
CA VAL A 370 13.05 8.30 -14.32
C VAL A 370 12.96 7.76 -15.73
N THR A 371 11.90 8.09 -16.46
CA THR A 371 11.77 7.70 -17.88
C THR A 371 12.91 8.28 -18.70
N ASP A 372 13.23 9.56 -18.48
CA ASP A 372 14.31 10.26 -19.17
C ASP A 372 15.69 9.67 -18.83
N ALA A 373 15.91 9.32 -17.55
CA ALA A 373 17.14 8.69 -17.10
C ALA A 373 17.30 7.28 -17.72
N CYS A 374 16.26 6.46 -17.73
CA CYS A 374 16.29 5.15 -18.37
C CYS A 374 16.62 5.27 -19.86
N GLN A 375 16.01 6.22 -20.58
CA GLN A 375 16.31 6.46 -21.98
C GLN A 375 17.75 6.95 -22.20
N LYS A 376 18.23 7.84 -21.35
CA LYS A 376 19.57 8.46 -21.46
C LYS A 376 20.69 7.46 -21.17
N HIS A 377 20.50 6.61 -20.19
CA HIS A 377 21.55 5.72 -19.67
C HIS A 377 21.35 4.25 -20.03
N GLY A 378 20.24 3.88 -20.70
CA GLY A 378 19.95 2.49 -21.07
C GLY A 378 19.41 1.64 -19.91
N GLY A 379 18.77 2.26 -18.92
CA GLY A 379 18.23 1.58 -17.75
C GLY A 379 16.80 1.08 -17.93
N PHE A 380 16.31 0.30 -16.94
CA PHE A 380 14.96 -0.26 -16.92
C PHE A 380 14.30 -0.10 -15.55
N TYR A 381 12.99 0.12 -15.56
CA TYR A 381 12.15 -0.03 -14.39
C TYR A 381 11.19 -1.19 -14.60
N LEU A 382 11.29 -2.19 -13.72
CA LEU A 382 10.40 -3.35 -13.67
C LEU A 382 9.44 -3.20 -12.51
N GLY A 383 8.15 -3.45 -12.77
CA GLY A 383 7.14 -3.51 -11.72
C GLY A 383 6.91 -4.93 -11.25
N THR A 384 6.75 -5.12 -9.93
CA THR A 384 6.27 -6.39 -9.38
C THR A 384 5.05 -6.15 -8.49
N ILE A 385 4.28 -7.22 -8.23
CA ILE A 385 2.96 -7.12 -7.59
C ILE A 385 3.13 -6.76 -6.10
N GLY A 386 2.49 -5.67 -5.68
CA GLY A 386 2.38 -5.30 -4.28
C GLY A 386 1.19 -5.97 -3.59
N GLY A 387 1.30 -6.17 -2.26
CA GLY A 387 0.22 -6.75 -1.44
C GLY A 387 0.30 -8.27 -1.24
N VAL A 388 1.15 -8.98 -1.98
CA VAL A 388 1.27 -10.45 -1.93
C VAL A 388 2.67 -10.90 -1.47
N ALA A 389 3.24 -10.19 -0.52
CA ALA A 389 4.62 -10.40 -0.08
C ALA A 389 4.91 -11.81 0.44
N ALA A 390 3.95 -12.42 1.14
CA ALA A 390 4.11 -13.79 1.63
C ALA A 390 4.34 -14.78 0.48
N VAL A 391 3.57 -14.67 -0.60
CA VAL A 391 3.69 -15.54 -1.78
C VAL A 391 5.04 -15.31 -2.48
N LEU A 392 5.42 -14.05 -2.70
CA LEU A 392 6.73 -13.73 -3.30
C LEU A 392 7.89 -14.32 -2.49
N SER A 393 7.79 -14.25 -1.15
CA SER A 393 8.85 -14.75 -0.27
C SER A 393 8.90 -16.26 -0.22
N SER A 394 7.74 -16.95 -0.16
CA SER A 394 7.71 -18.41 -0.12
C SER A 394 8.12 -19.05 -1.43
N ASP A 395 7.66 -18.49 -2.56
CA ASP A 395 7.78 -19.14 -3.85
C ASP A 395 9.05 -18.75 -4.60
N ALA A 396 9.40 -17.45 -4.57
CA ALA A 396 10.47 -16.93 -5.42
C ALA A 396 11.79 -16.67 -4.69
N ILE A 397 11.80 -16.33 -3.38
CA ILE A 397 13.04 -15.99 -2.67
C ILE A 397 13.62 -17.24 -2.02
N LYS A 398 14.87 -17.60 -2.38
CA LYS A 398 15.54 -18.81 -1.92
C LYS A 398 16.54 -18.57 -0.79
N SER A 399 17.15 -17.39 -0.73
CA SER A 399 18.03 -16.99 0.37
C SER A 399 18.07 -15.48 0.52
N ILE A 400 18.46 -15.02 1.71
CA ILE A 400 18.68 -13.61 2.05
C ILE A 400 19.93 -13.50 2.93
N GLU A 401 20.76 -12.50 2.65
CA GLU A 401 21.92 -12.12 3.42
C GLU A 401 21.99 -10.60 3.59
N CYS A 402 22.26 -10.11 4.80
CA CYS A 402 22.52 -8.69 5.03
C CYS A 402 23.98 -8.38 4.68
N ILE A 403 24.22 -7.53 3.68
CA ILE A 403 25.55 -7.25 3.17
C ILE A 403 26.10 -5.89 3.59
N GLU A 404 25.21 -4.91 3.96
CA GLU A 404 25.65 -3.58 4.42
C GLU A 404 24.58 -2.95 5.32
N TYR A 405 25.01 -2.13 6.27
CA TYR A 405 24.17 -1.36 7.22
C TYR A 405 23.20 -2.22 8.09
N PRO A 406 23.67 -3.29 8.75
CA PRO A 406 22.79 -4.18 9.53
C PRO A 406 22.04 -3.45 10.66
N GLU A 407 22.59 -2.34 11.16
CA GLU A 407 21.94 -1.49 12.18
C GLU A 407 20.63 -0.86 11.73
N LEU A 408 20.42 -0.74 10.41
CA LEU A 408 19.21 -0.16 9.83
C LEU A 408 18.04 -1.15 9.77
N GLY A 409 18.24 -2.41 10.13
CA GLY A 409 17.17 -3.42 10.12
C GLY A 409 16.50 -3.55 8.75
N MET A 410 15.20 -3.24 8.64
CA MET A 410 14.48 -3.34 7.35
C MET A 410 14.96 -2.34 6.27
N GLU A 411 15.77 -1.37 6.63
CA GLU A 411 16.40 -0.40 5.72
C GLU A 411 17.85 -0.77 5.37
N ALA A 412 18.35 -1.88 5.92
CA ALA A 412 19.67 -2.43 5.58
C ALA A 412 19.72 -2.84 4.10
N VAL A 413 20.93 -3.04 3.61
CA VAL A 413 21.15 -3.60 2.27
C VAL A 413 21.23 -5.12 2.38
N TYR A 414 20.37 -5.79 1.64
CA TYR A 414 20.37 -7.24 1.56
C TYR A 414 20.70 -7.72 0.15
N GLN A 415 21.31 -8.89 0.07
CA GLN A 415 21.41 -9.69 -1.14
C GLN A 415 20.44 -10.85 -1.04
N ILE A 416 19.63 -11.06 -2.08
CA ILE A 416 18.71 -12.18 -2.18
C ILE A 416 19.00 -13.02 -3.42
N ARG A 417 18.74 -14.30 -3.32
CA ARG A 417 18.68 -15.21 -4.46
C ARG A 417 17.22 -15.47 -4.80
N VAL A 418 16.86 -15.30 -6.06
CA VAL A 418 15.49 -15.53 -6.53
C VAL A 418 15.45 -16.57 -7.65
N GLU A 419 14.31 -17.26 -7.73
CA GLU A 419 13.94 -18.15 -8.83
C GLU A 419 12.53 -17.81 -9.30
N ASN A 420 12.37 -17.62 -10.60
CA ASN A 420 11.08 -17.30 -11.23
C ASN A 420 10.34 -16.11 -10.61
N PHE A 421 11.08 -15.10 -10.15
CA PHE A 421 10.50 -13.90 -9.54
C PHE A 421 9.73 -13.10 -10.59
N PRO A 422 8.40 -12.87 -10.41
CA PRO A 422 7.57 -12.24 -11.43
C PRO A 422 7.77 -10.73 -11.46
N ALA A 423 7.98 -10.19 -12.65
CA ALA A 423 8.03 -8.74 -12.89
C ALA A 423 7.48 -8.39 -14.27
N PHE A 424 7.30 -7.08 -14.53
CA PHE A 424 6.83 -6.54 -15.79
C PHE A 424 7.68 -5.35 -16.19
N ILE A 425 8.05 -5.22 -17.47
CA ILE A 425 8.76 -4.03 -17.96
C ILE A 425 7.78 -2.86 -17.94
N LEU A 426 8.05 -1.85 -17.12
CA LEU A 426 7.20 -0.66 -16.98
C LEU A 426 7.82 0.60 -17.60
N VAL A 427 9.15 0.74 -17.52
CA VAL A 427 9.90 1.78 -18.25
C VAL A 427 11.10 1.10 -18.91
N ASP A 428 11.31 1.39 -20.19
CA ASP A 428 12.39 0.80 -20.97
C ASP A 428 13.50 1.84 -21.33
N ASP A 429 14.57 1.34 -21.92
CA ASP A 429 15.72 2.08 -22.42
C ASP A 429 15.42 2.99 -23.64
N LYS A 430 14.21 2.91 -24.17
CA LYS A 430 13.74 3.71 -25.31
C LYS A 430 12.85 4.88 -24.89
N GLY A 431 12.62 5.04 -23.58
CA GLY A 431 11.76 6.09 -23.03
C GLY A 431 10.27 5.77 -23.07
N ASN A 432 9.90 4.51 -23.28
CA ASN A 432 8.51 4.11 -23.15
C ASN A 432 8.14 3.92 -21.66
N ASP A 433 6.96 4.39 -21.30
CA ASP A 433 6.38 4.29 -19.96
C ASP A 433 4.99 3.67 -20.04
N PHE A 434 4.83 2.51 -19.42
CA PHE A 434 3.59 1.77 -19.36
C PHE A 434 2.40 2.62 -18.88
N PHE A 435 2.60 3.40 -17.80
CA PHE A 435 1.52 4.19 -17.21
C PHE A 435 1.06 5.34 -18.11
N LYS A 436 1.94 5.86 -18.98
CA LYS A 436 1.58 6.87 -19.98
C LYS A 436 0.86 6.30 -21.20
N GLN A 437 1.02 5.01 -21.44
CA GLN A 437 0.36 4.31 -22.53
C GLN A 437 -1.00 3.73 -22.14
N LEU A 438 -1.36 3.80 -20.84
CA LEU A 438 -2.65 3.34 -20.36
C LEU A 438 -3.80 4.11 -21.02
N LYS A 439 -4.73 3.35 -21.59
CA LYS A 439 -5.96 3.89 -22.18
C LYS A 439 -7.11 3.67 -21.21
N PRO A 440 -8.11 4.58 -21.22
CA PRO A 440 -9.36 4.34 -20.51
C PRO A 440 -9.94 2.97 -20.88
N TRP A 441 -10.37 2.21 -19.89
CA TRP A 441 -10.94 0.90 -20.09
C TRP A 441 -12.36 1.04 -20.64
N LYS A 442 -12.65 0.45 -21.81
CA LYS A 442 -14.00 0.40 -22.37
C LYS A 442 -14.73 -0.75 -21.69
N VAL A 443 -15.58 -0.45 -20.73
CA VAL A 443 -16.40 -1.44 -20.03
C VAL A 443 -17.86 -1.24 -20.35
N GLU A 444 -18.53 -2.29 -20.80
CA GLU A 444 -19.95 -2.45 -20.54
C GLU A 444 -20.06 -2.92 -19.10
N VAL A 445 -20.38 -2.02 -18.20
CA VAL A 445 -20.57 -2.35 -16.75
C VAL A 445 -21.90 -3.07 -16.64
N LYS A 446 -21.88 -4.40 -16.47
CA LYS A 446 -23.07 -5.09 -15.96
C LYS A 446 -23.19 -4.72 -14.49
N PRO A 447 -24.37 -4.31 -13.99
CA PRO A 447 -24.58 -4.03 -12.58
C PRO A 447 -24.10 -5.23 -11.76
N CYS A 448 -23.23 -4.99 -10.80
CA CYS A 448 -22.82 -6.03 -9.86
C CYS A 448 -24.04 -6.45 -9.07
N CYS A 449 -24.34 -7.74 -9.04
CA CYS A 449 -25.39 -8.29 -8.22
C CYS A 449 -25.18 -7.83 -6.78
N GLN A 450 -26.18 -7.16 -6.23
CA GLN A 450 -26.23 -6.84 -4.81
C GLN A 450 -26.02 -8.15 -4.05
N ALA A 451 -24.92 -8.24 -3.33
CA ALA A 451 -24.77 -9.28 -2.33
C ALA A 451 -25.88 -9.08 -1.29
N LYS A 452 -26.75 -10.08 -1.18
CA LYS A 452 -27.81 -10.15 -0.17
C LYS A 452 -27.21 -10.33 1.22
#